data_e53c0c03837cab8f482b6ff293b50724
#
_entry.id   e53c0c03837cab8f482b6ff293b50724
#
_cell.length_a   1.000
_cell.length_b   1.000
_cell.length_c   1.000
_cell.angle_alpha   90.00
_cell.angle_beta   90.00
_cell.angle_gamma   90.00
#
_symmetry.space_group_name_H-M   'P 1'
#
loop_
_entity.id
_entity.type
_entity.pdbx_description
1 polymer ?
#
loop_
_entity_poly.entity_id
_entity_poly.type
_entity_poly.pdbx_seq_one_letter_code
_entity_poly.pdbx_strand_id
1 'polypeptide(L)'
;MKIKVENSAKNTQILCGFVIEKSNKVLGLKKFDTKTSSAINQSLKDMEGKLGKLSIIPIPGKKPAQRILLAGIGRREDLTKDTIRYVSGKIAQKIRELKLKEFSIITPPNTITDQISSVSQIIEGVKMSLYKFDKFKAEKIDKSPDLTIIVSKSNKISKAIKVAETVAEGAIFTKSIANLPPNECTPTT
;
A
#
# COMPACT_ATOMS: atom_id res chain seq x y z
N MET A 1 7.02 -11.99 -0.95
CA MET A 1 6.54 -10.73 -1.57
C MET A 1 7.67 -10.16 -2.39
N LYS A 2 7.44 -9.89 -3.67
CA LYS A 2 8.38 -9.15 -4.54
C LYS A 2 7.96 -7.68 -4.58
N ILE A 3 8.92 -6.76 -4.59
CA ILE A 3 8.68 -5.33 -4.72
C ILE A 3 9.27 -4.86 -6.05
N LYS A 4 8.46 -4.19 -6.87
CA LYS A 4 8.86 -3.60 -8.13
C LYS A 4 8.53 -2.12 -8.16
N VAL A 5 9.27 -1.35 -8.94
CA VAL A 5 8.99 0.06 -9.20
C VAL A 5 8.84 0.27 -10.69
N GLU A 6 7.75 0.90 -11.09
CA GLU A 6 7.43 1.18 -12.48
C GLU A 6 6.95 2.63 -12.67
N ASN A 7 7.00 3.12 -13.91
CA ASN A 7 6.55 4.49 -14.23
C ASN A 7 5.07 4.56 -14.57
N SER A 8 4.43 3.43 -14.79
CA SER A 8 3.01 3.33 -15.15
C SER A 8 2.42 1.99 -14.71
N ALA A 9 1.14 1.99 -14.38
CA ALA A 9 0.42 0.75 -14.10
C ALA A 9 0.23 -0.05 -15.40
N LYS A 10 0.57 -1.34 -15.36
CA LYS A 10 0.37 -2.28 -16.48
C LYS A 10 -0.27 -3.54 -15.95
N ASN A 11 -1.49 -3.86 -16.43
CA ASN A 11 -2.19 -5.13 -16.18
C ASN A 11 -2.14 -5.62 -14.72
N THR A 12 -2.43 -4.74 -13.76
CA THR A 12 -2.51 -5.10 -12.35
C THR A 12 -3.91 -5.59 -11.97
N GLN A 13 -4.02 -6.48 -10.99
CA GLN A 13 -5.33 -6.92 -10.48
C GLN A 13 -6.08 -5.77 -9.80
N ILE A 14 -5.35 -4.89 -9.10
CA ILE A 14 -5.91 -3.71 -8.44
C ILE A 14 -4.89 -2.58 -8.41
N LEU A 15 -5.37 -1.37 -8.72
CA LEU A 15 -4.59 -0.15 -8.69
C LEU A 15 -5.05 0.70 -7.51
N CYS A 16 -4.14 1.01 -6.58
CA CYS A 16 -4.44 1.77 -5.38
C CYS A 16 -3.97 3.21 -5.51
N GLY A 17 -4.84 4.15 -5.14
CA GLY A 17 -4.54 5.58 -5.14
C GLY A 17 -4.97 6.24 -3.83
N PHE A 18 -4.23 7.27 -3.41
CA PHE A 18 -4.51 8.04 -2.20
C PHE A 18 -5.47 9.20 -2.50
N VAL A 19 -6.30 9.54 -1.52
CA VAL A 19 -7.30 10.61 -1.60
C VAL A 19 -7.20 11.49 -0.36
N ILE A 20 -7.03 12.81 -0.56
CA ILE A 20 -7.09 13.80 0.53
C ILE A 20 -8.55 14.06 0.90
N GLU A 21 -8.82 14.28 2.17
CA GLU A 21 -10.17 14.61 2.68
C GLU A 21 -10.75 15.82 1.95
N LYS A 22 -12.04 15.74 1.60
CA LYS A 22 -12.78 16.74 0.80
C LYS A 22 -12.20 17.02 -0.58
N SER A 23 -11.25 16.19 -1.07
CA SER A 23 -10.73 16.31 -2.43
C SER A 23 -11.60 15.52 -3.41
N ASN A 24 -11.86 16.12 -4.57
CA ASN A 24 -12.53 15.44 -5.68
C ASN A 24 -11.52 14.77 -6.64
N LYS A 25 -10.29 14.51 -6.19
CA LYS A 25 -9.23 13.95 -7.02
C LYS A 25 -8.48 12.83 -6.31
N VAL A 26 -8.14 11.80 -7.06
CA VAL A 26 -7.21 10.75 -6.64
C VAL A 26 -5.79 11.20 -6.99
N LEU A 27 -4.89 11.16 -6.02
CA LEU A 27 -3.51 11.61 -6.20
C LEU A 27 -2.76 10.71 -7.20
N GLY A 28 -2.12 11.34 -8.18
CA GLY A 28 -1.30 10.66 -9.18
C GLY A 28 -2.06 9.82 -10.21
N LEU A 29 -3.37 9.71 -10.11
CA LEU A 29 -4.18 8.91 -11.03
C LEU A 29 -4.43 9.69 -12.35
N LYS A 30 -4.16 9.04 -13.49
CA LYS A 30 -4.48 9.59 -14.82
C LYS A 30 -5.99 9.46 -15.08
N LYS A 31 -6.50 10.23 -16.07
CA LYS A 31 -7.91 10.17 -16.49
C LYS A 31 -8.27 8.77 -16.99
N PHE A 32 -9.46 8.33 -16.63
CA PHE A 32 -10.12 7.13 -17.14
C PHE A 32 -11.26 7.49 -18.11
N ASP A 33 -11.88 6.48 -18.70
CA ASP A 33 -13.12 6.65 -19.47
C ASP A 33 -14.25 7.24 -18.60
N THR A 34 -15.30 7.72 -19.27
CA THR A 34 -16.41 8.45 -18.61
C THR A 34 -17.11 7.62 -17.54
N LYS A 35 -17.35 6.30 -17.79
CA LYS A 35 -18.04 5.42 -16.83
C LYS A 35 -17.20 5.20 -15.58
N THR A 36 -15.93 4.87 -15.74
CA THR A 36 -14.99 4.68 -14.63
C THR A 36 -14.80 5.98 -13.85
N SER A 37 -14.72 7.12 -14.53
CA SER A 37 -14.62 8.45 -13.90
C SER A 37 -15.87 8.78 -13.06
N SER A 38 -17.06 8.44 -13.53
CA SER A 38 -18.31 8.62 -12.77
C SER A 38 -18.33 7.78 -11.49
N ALA A 39 -17.95 6.50 -11.57
CA ALA A 39 -17.86 5.62 -10.41
C ALA A 39 -16.81 6.10 -9.40
N ILE A 40 -15.67 6.60 -9.86
CA ILE A 40 -14.65 7.20 -9.00
C ILE A 40 -15.21 8.43 -8.28
N ASN A 41 -15.88 9.34 -9.02
CA ASN A 41 -16.46 10.55 -8.44
C ASN A 41 -17.53 10.24 -7.39
N GLN A 42 -18.38 9.23 -7.62
CA GLN A 42 -19.33 8.79 -6.62
C GLN A 42 -18.64 8.25 -5.37
N SER A 43 -17.66 7.35 -5.54
CA SER A 43 -16.87 6.82 -4.42
C SER A 43 -16.12 7.91 -3.65
N LEU A 44 -15.62 8.94 -4.32
CA LEU A 44 -14.95 10.08 -3.65
C LEU A 44 -15.92 10.85 -2.75
N LYS A 45 -17.19 11.04 -3.18
CA LYS A 45 -18.24 11.65 -2.35
C LYS A 45 -18.55 10.80 -1.13
N ASP A 46 -18.72 9.49 -1.32
CA ASP A 46 -19.13 8.56 -0.26
C ASP A 46 -18.03 8.34 0.80
N MET A 47 -16.76 8.34 0.38
CA MET A 47 -15.63 8.13 1.30
C MET A 47 -15.11 9.42 1.94
N GLU A 48 -15.35 10.58 1.30
CA GLU A 48 -14.88 11.90 1.72
C GLU A 48 -13.35 12.01 1.93
N GLY A 49 -12.58 11.01 1.55
CA GLY A 49 -11.13 10.95 1.77
C GLY A 49 -10.69 10.83 3.23
N LYS A 50 -11.61 10.50 4.16
CA LYS A 50 -11.30 10.34 5.59
C LYS A 50 -10.19 9.31 5.82
N LEU A 51 -9.34 9.59 6.79
CA LEU A 51 -8.16 8.77 7.09
C LEU A 51 -8.50 7.28 7.27
N GLY A 52 -7.84 6.43 6.50
CA GLY A 52 -7.99 4.98 6.57
C GLY A 52 -9.28 4.41 5.97
N LYS A 53 -10.20 5.26 5.45
CA LYS A 53 -11.38 4.80 4.72
C LYS A 53 -10.98 4.28 3.35
N LEU A 54 -11.48 3.10 2.98
CA LEU A 54 -11.17 2.43 1.72
C LEU A 54 -12.44 2.27 0.89
N SER A 55 -12.34 2.47 -0.43
CA SER A 55 -13.39 2.18 -1.40
C SER A 55 -12.82 1.42 -2.58
N ILE A 56 -13.54 0.37 -3.05
CA ILE A 56 -13.12 -0.46 -4.18
C ILE A 56 -14.11 -0.30 -5.31
N ILE A 57 -13.60 0.03 -6.49
CA ILE A 57 -14.38 0.28 -7.69
C ILE A 57 -13.97 -0.75 -8.74
N PRO A 58 -14.90 -1.60 -9.21
CA PRO A 58 -14.63 -2.46 -10.35
C PRO A 58 -14.51 -1.64 -11.64
N ILE A 59 -13.55 -1.99 -12.49
CA ILE A 59 -13.37 -1.35 -13.80
C ILE A 59 -13.78 -2.36 -14.88
N PRO A 60 -14.73 -2.00 -15.76
CA PRO A 60 -15.01 -2.80 -16.94
C PRO A 60 -13.81 -2.84 -17.89
N GLY A 61 -13.38 -4.03 -18.28
CA GLY A 61 -12.21 -4.19 -19.15
C GLY A 61 -10.93 -4.59 -18.41
N LYS A 62 -9.85 -4.82 -19.17
CA LYS A 62 -8.60 -5.40 -18.64
C LYS A 62 -7.46 -4.40 -18.44
N LYS A 63 -7.64 -3.11 -18.70
CA LYS A 63 -6.52 -2.12 -18.70
C LYS A 63 -6.91 -0.82 -18.00
N PRO A 64 -6.02 -0.24 -17.21
CA PRO A 64 -4.71 -0.74 -16.72
C PRO A 64 -4.85 -1.67 -15.50
N ALA A 65 -6.07 -1.77 -14.91
CA ALA A 65 -6.38 -2.59 -13.75
C ALA A 65 -7.81 -3.12 -13.82
N GLN A 66 -8.08 -4.23 -13.15
CA GLN A 66 -9.45 -4.78 -13.02
C GLN A 66 -10.28 -4.03 -11.98
N ARG A 67 -9.61 -3.42 -11.00
CA ARG A 67 -10.22 -2.67 -9.89
C ARG A 67 -9.37 -1.46 -9.54
N ILE A 68 -10.01 -0.42 -9.01
CA ILE A 68 -9.33 0.68 -8.32
C ILE A 68 -9.67 0.59 -6.84
N LEU A 69 -8.68 0.75 -5.99
CA LEU A 69 -8.84 0.96 -4.55
C LEU A 69 -8.48 2.41 -4.23
N LEU A 70 -9.43 3.14 -3.71
CA LEU A 70 -9.24 4.48 -3.19
C LEU A 70 -8.98 4.40 -1.68
N ALA A 71 -7.94 5.09 -1.20
CA ALA A 71 -7.56 5.09 0.19
C ALA A 71 -7.46 6.52 0.74
N GLY A 72 -8.29 6.87 1.70
CA GLY A 72 -8.30 8.17 2.34
C GLY A 72 -7.08 8.37 3.22
N ILE A 73 -6.40 9.51 3.05
CA ILE A 73 -5.24 9.91 3.86
C ILE A 73 -5.55 11.06 4.82
N GLY A 74 -6.83 11.46 4.94
CA GLY A 74 -7.25 12.54 5.84
C GLY A 74 -6.96 13.93 5.29
N ARG A 75 -6.94 14.92 6.17
CA ARG A 75 -6.74 16.31 5.84
C ARG A 75 -5.29 16.58 5.42
N ARG A 76 -5.10 17.54 4.54
CA ARG A 76 -3.78 17.88 4.01
C ARG A 76 -2.84 18.42 5.10
N GLU A 77 -3.35 19.21 6.01
CA GLU A 77 -2.62 19.82 7.13
C GLU A 77 -2.13 18.79 8.16
N ASP A 78 -2.81 17.65 8.27
CA ASP A 78 -2.49 16.58 9.23
C ASP A 78 -1.58 15.49 8.61
N LEU A 79 -1.15 15.66 7.35
CA LEU A 79 -0.34 14.64 6.67
C LEU A 79 1.06 14.55 7.27
N THR A 80 1.40 13.37 7.73
CA THR A 80 2.73 13.00 8.20
C THR A 80 3.28 11.83 7.37
N LYS A 81 4.55 11.52 7.58
CA LYS A 81 5.15 10.29 7.01
C LYS A 81 4.37 9.04 7.47
N ASP A 82 3.95 9.01 8.73
CA ASP A 82 3.20 7.89 9.30
C ASP A 82 1.82 7.71 8.68
N THR A 83 1.20 8.76 8.18
CA THR A 83 -0.07 8.71 7.46
C THR A 83 0.02 7.78 6.25
N ILE A 84 1.04 7.95 5.41
CA ILE A 84 1.25 7.11 4.22
C ILE A 84 1.56 5.67 4.62
N ARG A 85 2.42 5.48 5.66
CA ARG A 85 2.72 4.15 6.21
C ARG A 85 1.47 3.43 6.68
N TYR A 86 0.67 4.10 7.51
CA TYR A 86 -0.57 3.56 8.07
C TYR A 86 -1.57 3.15 6.97
N VAL A 87 -1.85 4.06 6.03
CA VAL A 87 -2.83 3.81 4.96
C VAL A 87 -2.34 2.73 4.01
N SER A 88 -1.05 2.68 3.70
CA SER A 88 -0.46 1.59 2.89
C SER A 88 -0.60 0.23 3.57
N GLY A 89 -0.48 0.19 4.90
CA GLY A 89 -0.77 -0.99 5.70
C GLY A 89 -2.23 -1.43 5.59
N LYS A 90 -3.17 -0.49 5.66
CA LYS A 90 -4.62 -0.76 5.47
C LYS A 90 -4.91 -1.31 4.07
N ILE A 91 -4.29 -0.72 3.04
CA ILE A 91 -4.39 -1.24 1.66
C ILE A 91 -3.94 -2.70 1.62
N ALA A 92 -2.74 -2.99 2.13
CA ALA A 92 -2.18 -4.34 2.09
C ALA A 92 -3.04 -5.38 2.83
N GLN A 93 -3.61 -5.02 3.97
CA GLN A 93 -4.57 -5.86 4.69
C GLN A 93 -5.79 -6.15 3.83
N LYS A 94 -6.34 -5.12 3.15
CA LYS A 94 -7.50 -5.29 2.26
C LYS A 94 -7.18 -6.16 1.05
N ILE A 95 -6.00 -6.02 0.45
CA ILE A 95 -5.52 -6.87 -0.64
C ILE A 95 -5.46 -8.35 -0.22
N ARG A 96 -4.96 -8.61 0.99
CA ARG A 96 -4.91 -9.95 1.58
C ARG A 96 -6.31 -10.52 1.83
N GLU A 97 -7.25 -9.75 2.37
CA GLU A 97 -8.64 -10.16 2.55
C GLU A 97 -9.29 -10.56 1.22
N LEU A 98 -8.99 -9.84 0.15
CA LEU A 98 -9.46 -10.14 -1.20
C LEU A 98 -8.73 -11.31 -1.87
N LYS A 99 -7.74 -11.89 -1.22
CA LYS A 99 -6.89 -12.99 -1.74
C LYS A 99 -6.23 -12.67 -3.08
N LEU A 100 -5.89 -11.40 -3.32
CA LEU A 100 -5.21 -10.97 -4.54
C LEU A 100 -3.71 -11.33 -4.47
N LYS A 101 -3.14 -11.71 -5.62
CA LYS A 101 -1.74 -12.13 -5.72
C LYS A 101 -0.78 -10.97 -5.98
N GLU A 102 -1.31 -9.87 -6.53
CA GLU A 102 -0.53 -8.69 -6.88
C GLU A 102 -1.38 -7.41 -6.80
N PHE A 103 -0.73 -6.30 -6.53
CA PHE A 103 -1.36 -4.98 -6.50
C PHE A 103 -0.36 -3.89 -6.81
N SER A 104 -0.87 -2.74 -7.26
CA SER A 104 -0.06 -1.57 -7.54
C SER A 104 -0.50 -0.39 -6.68
N ILE A 105 0.45 0.37 -6.13
CA ILE A 105 0.17 1.63 -5.40
C ILE A 105 0.82 2.79 -6.16
N ILE A 106 0.03 3.83 -6.44
CA ILE A 106 0.53 5.08 -7.02
C ILE A 106 1.05 5.96 -5.88
N THR A 107 2.32 6.41 -5.97
CA THR A 107 2.85 7.36 -5.00
C THR A 107 2.13 8.71 -5.10
N PRO A 108 1.89 9.40 -3.97
CA PRO A 108 1.47 10.79 -4.00
C PRO A 108 2.48 11.66 -4.79
N PRO A 109 2.03 12.75 -5.44
CA PRO A 109 2.93 13.66 -6.14
C PRO A 109 3.81 14.44 -5.14
N ASN A 110 4.98 14.92 -5.59
CA ASN A 110 5.93 15.69 -4.77
C ASN A 110 5.34 16.96 -4.14
N THR A 111 4.23 17.48 -4.68
CA THR A 111 3.50 18.61 -4.08
C THR A 111 2.78 18.25 -2.78
N ILE A 112 2.64 16.96 -2.48
CA ILE A 112 2.00 16.44 -1.28
C ILE A 112 3.05 15.90 -0.30
N THR A 113 3.96 15.07 -0.80
CA THR A 113 5.04 14.48 0.01
C THR A 113 6.21 14.09 -0.89
N ASP A 114 7.42 14.13 -0.36
CA ASP A 114 8.60 13.69 -1.08
C ASP A 114 8.45 12.23 -1.56
N GLN A 115 8.78 12.01 -2.82
CA GLN A 115 8.54 10.72 -3.48
C GLN A 115 9.39 9.59 -2.90
N ILE A 116 10.64 9.88 -2.53
CA ILE A 116 11.54 8.91 -1.91
C ILE A 116 10.97 8.48 -0.55
N SER A 117 10.54 9.46 0.25
CA SER A 117 9.88 9.23 1.53
C SER A 117 8.59 8.43 1.35
N SER A 118 7.76 8.76 0.35
CA SER A 118 6.52 8.03 0.06
C SER A 118 6.78 6.56 -0.26
N VAL A 119 7.80 6.26 -1.09
CA VAL A 119 8.17 4.88 -1.43
C VAL A 119 8.58 4.11 -0.17
N SER A 120 9.41 4.71 0.68
CA SER A 120 9.83 4.08 1.95
C SER A 120 8.64 3.77 2.85
N GLN A 121 7.75 4.75 3.06
CA GLN A 121 6.56 4.57 3.90
C GLN A 121 5.60 3.51 3.36
N ILE A 122 5.40 3.44 2.03
CA ILE A 122 4.59 2.41 1.39
C ILE A 122 5.18 1.02 1.66
N ILE A 123 6.48 0.83 1.47
CA ILE A 123 7.16 -0.45 1.68
C ILE A 123 7.04 -0.89 3.14
N GLU A 124 7.39 -0.01 4.07
CA GLU A 124 7.32 -0.27 5.50
C GLU A 124 5.89 -0.63 5.93
N GLY A 125 4.90 0.18 5.53
CA GLY A 125 3.50 -0.05 5.87
C GLY A 125 2.99 -1.39 5.35
N VAL A 126 3.27 -1.71 4.09
CA VAL A 126 2.87 -2.96 3.46
C VAL A 126 3.55 -4.17 4.12
N LYS A 127 4.89 -4.17 4.24
CA LYS A 127 5.63 -5.30 4.83
C LYS A 127 5.21 -5.56 6.28
N MET A 128 5.16 -4.52 7.12
CA MET A 128 4.80 -4.66 8.53
C MET A 128 3.35 -5.10 8.77
N SER A 129 2.42 -4.71 7.90
CA SER A 129 1.00 -5.10 8.04
C SER A 129 0.70 -6.48 7.48
N LEU A 130 1.50 -6.99 6.55
CA LEU A 130 1.37 -8.35 6.01
C LEU A 130 2.08 -9.39 6.88
N TYR A 131 2.89 -8.98 7.85
CA TYR A 131 3.52 -9.88 8.80
C TYR A 131 2.51 -10.76 9.51
N LYS A 132 2.82 -12.04 9.62
CA LYS A 132 2.07 -13.03 10.39
C LYS A 132 3.07 -13.90 11.15
N PHE A 133 2.72 -14.20 12.39
CA PHE A 133 3.44 -15.18 13.18
C PHE A 133 2.80 -16.55 12.95
N ASP A 134 3.45 -17.39 12.15
CA ASP A 134 2.95 -18.71 11.74
C ASP A 134 3.94 -19.85 12.04
N LYS A 135 4.99 -19.55 12.84
CA LYS A 135 6.07 -20.51 13.18
C LYS A 135 5.55 -21.85 13.70
N PHE A 136 4.44 -21.84 14.46
CA PHE A 136 3.87 -23.03 15.11
C PHE A 136 2.57 -23.51 14.47
N LYS A 137 2.20 -22.98 13.31
CA LYS A 137 0.99 -23.41 12.60
C LYS A 137 1.30 -24.57 11.66
N ALA A 138 0.44 -25.62 11.68
CA ALA A 138 0.56 -26.78 10.79
C ALA A 138 0.37 -26.38 9.32
N GLU A 139 -0.56 -25.45 9.04
CA GLU A 139 -0.79 -24.92 7.70
C GLU A 139 0.00 -23.64 7.48
N LYS A 140 0.87 -23.65 6.47
CA LYS A 140 1.56 -22.42 6.03
C LYS A 140 0.58 -21.48 5.33
N ILE A 141 0.58 -20.25 5.78
CA ILE A 141 -0.28 -19.21 5.24
C ILE A 141 0.16 -18.83 3.81
N ASP A 142 -0.81 -18.52 2.95
CA ASP A 142 -0.60 -18.07 1.57
C ASP A 142 0.50 -17.03 1.43
N LYS A 143 1.23 -17.11 0.31
CA LYS A 143 2.26 -16.11 -0.05
C LYS A 143 1.68 -14.70 0.02
N SER A 144 2.43 -13.81 0.64
CA SER A 144 2.12 -12.36 0.60
C SER A 144 2.04 -11.85 -0.85
N PRO A 145 1.07 -10.98 -1.16
CA PRO A 145 0.90 -10.43 -2.50
C PRO A 145 2.14 -9.62 -2.95
N ASP A 146 2.41 -9.62 -4.25
CA ASP A 146 3.50 -8.84 -4.84
C ASP A 146 3.08 -7.36 -4.99
N LEU A 147 4.00 -6.45 -4.69
CA LEU A 147 3.78 -5.00 -4.72
C LEU A 147 4.48 -4.36 -5.92
N THR A 148 3.75 -3.59 -6.70
CA THR A 148 4.31 -2.65 -7.68
C THR A 148 4.06 -1.21 -7.24
N ILE A 149 5.10 -0.42 -7.07
CA ILE A 149 4.99 1.01 -6.72
C ILE A 149 5.12 1.82 -8.00
N ILE A 150 4.11 2.63 -8.29
CA ILE A 150 4.10 3.51 -9.47
C ILE A 150 4.66 4.87 -9.08
N VAL A 151 5.79 5.23 -9.68
CA VAL A 151 6.51 6.48 -9.39
C VAL A 151 6.90 7.21 -10.67
N SER A 152 7.08 8.52 -10.62
CA SER A 152 7.83 9.24 -11.65
C SER A 152 9.32 8.93 -11.50
N LYS A 153 10.05 8.87 -12.63
CA LYS A 153 11.47 8.47 -12.66
C LYS A 153 12.34 9.23 -11.62
N SER A 154 13.08 8.46 -10.80
CA SER A 154 14.13 9.00 -9.92
C SER A 154 15.24 7.96 -9.74
N ASN A 155 16.48 8.37 -9.99
CA ASN A 155 17.67 7.50 -9.84
C ASN A 155 17.98 7.12 -8.37
N LYS A 156 17.34 7.78 -7.40
CA LYS A 156 17.58 7.56 -5.96
C LYS A 156 16.65 6.52 -5.32
N ILE A 157 15.64 6.05 -6.05
CA ILE A 157 14.59 5.17 -5.51
C ILE A 157 15.15 3.79 -5.10
N SER A 158 16.09 3.23 -5.85
CA SER A 158 16.66 1.90 -5.55
C SER A 158 17.32 1.82 -4.16
N LYS A 159 17.99 2.91 -3.73
CA LYS A 159 18.57 2.98 -2.39
C LYS A 159 17.47 3.08 -1.32
N ALA A 160 16.43 3.88 -1.57
CA ALA A 160 15.29 4.02 -0.66
C ALA A 160 14.55 2.70 -0.45
N ILE A 161 14.37 1.90 -1.50
CA ILE A 161 13.76 0.57 -1.40
C ILE A 161 14.57 -0.31 -0.45
N LYS A 162 15.88 -0.44 -0.67
CA LYS A 162 16.75 -1.27 0.18
C LYS A 162 16.69 -0.86 1.65
N VAL A 163 16.77 0.45 1.92
CA VAL A 163 16.69 0.97 3.29
C VAL A 163 15.33 0.65 3.92
N ALA A 164 14.24 0.91 3.21
CA ALA A 164 12.88 0.64 3.71
C ALA A 164 12.64 -0.87 3.94
N GLU A 165 13.17 -1.74 3.09
CA GLU A 165 13.11 -3.19 3.28
C GLU A 165 13.86 -3.60 4.54
N THR A 166 15.08 -3.10 4.75
CA THR A 166 15.87 -3.38 5.96
C THR A 166 15.17 -2.89 7.23
N VAL A 167 14.61 -1.67 7.22
CA VAL A 167 13.84 -1.13 8.37
C VAL A 167 12.62 -2.00 8.67
N ALA A 168 11.85 -2.36 7.64
CA ALA A 168 10.68 -3.22 7.82
C ALA A 168 11.06 -4.62 8.32
N GLU A 169 12.17 -5.18 7.84
CA GLU A 169 12.69 -6.49 8.29
C GLU A 169 13.14 -6.45 9.75
N GLY A 170 13.80 -5.38 10.18
CA GLY A 170 14.14 -5.18 11.59
C GLY A 170 12.90 -5.13 12.49
N ALA A 171 11.87 -4.38 12.09
CA ALA A 171 10.61 -4.32 12.82
C ALA A 171 9.88 -5.68 12.85
N ILE A 172 9.90 -6.42 11.75
CA ILE A 172 9.32 -7.77 11.66
C ILE A 172 10.10 -8.75 12.54
N PHE A 173 11.42 -8.66 12.55
CA PHE A 173 12.28 -9.48 13.42
C PHE A 173 11.94 -9.25 14.89
N THR A 174 11.85 -7.99 15.33
CA THR A 174 11.43 -7.65 16.70
C THR A 174 10.06 -8.24 17.06
N LYS A 175 9.07 -8.08 16.15
CA LYS A 175 7.74 -8.69 16.32
C LYS A 175 7.82 -10.22 16.40
N SER A 176 8.70 -10.83 15.63
CA SER A 176 8.87 -12.29 15.63
C SER A 176 9.41 -12.80 16.97
N ILE A 177 10.40 -12.10 17.55
CA ILE A 177 10.93 -12.42 18.88
C ILE A 177 9.86 -12.20 19.94
N ALA A 178 9.17 -11.05 19.92
CA ALA A 178 8.13 -10.74 20.90
C ALA A 178 6.93 -11.73 20.89
N ASN A 179 6.72 -12.43 19.78
CA ASN A 179 5.66 -13.43 19.65
C ASN A 179 6.14 -14.85 20.00
N LEU A 180 7.43 -15.06 20.30
CA LEU A 180 7.92 -16.37 20.72
C LEU A 180 7.43 -16.68 22.15
N PRO A 181 7.00 -17.92 22.41
CA PRO A 181 6.68 -18.33 23.77
C PRO A 181 7.96 -18.43 24.63
N PRO A 182 7.84 -18.30 25.97
CA PRO A 182 9.00 -18.25 26.88
C PRO A 182 9.99 -19.39 26.77
N ASN A 183 9.53 -20.58 26.39
CA ASN A 183 10.37 -21.77 26.20
C ASN A 183 11.23 -21.71 24.90
N GLU A 184 10.89 -20.82 23.95
CA GLU A 184 11.60 -20.64 22.69
C GLU A 184 12.50 -19.38 22.69
N CYS A 185 12.25 -18.46 23.62
CA CYS A 185 13.02 -17.23 23.76
C CYS A 185 13.48 -17.12 25.23
N THR A 186 14.65 -17.66 25.50
CA THR A 186 15.30 -17.59 26.82
C THR A 186 16.47 -16.57 26.76
N PRO A 187 16.96 -16.07 27.92
CA PRO A 187 18.12 -15.16 27.95
C PRO A 187 19.40 -15.77 27.33
N THR A 188 19.44 -17.09 27.14
CA THR A 188 20.57 -17.84 26.59
C THR A 188 20.39 -18.25 25.13
N THR A 189 19.24 -17.97 24.52
CA THR A 189 18.94 -18.16 23.10
C THR A 189 18.74 -16.83 22.41
#